data_b24ecfbdf8b0ed21bc71b9d9c6ac78b2
#
_entry.id   b24ecfbdf8b0ed21bc71b9d9c6ac78b2
#
_cell.length_a   1.000
_cell.length_b   1.000
_cell.length_c   1.000
_cell.angle_alpha   90.00
_cell.angle_beta   90.00
_cell.angle_gamma   90.00
#
_symmetry.space_group_name_H-M   'P 1'
#
loop_
_entity.id
_entity.type
_entity.pdbx_description
1 polymer ?
#
loop_
_entity_poly.entity_id
_entity_poly.type
_entity_poly.pdbx_seq_one_letter_code
_entity_poly.pdbx_strand_id
1 'polypeptide(L)'
;MHNVEDDMKNVVCIKWGEKYSAEYVNRLYGMVQRQLSLPHRFVCLTEDSTGIDSVIETLPLIRTDLKHSYTKLQLFLNPLHDIQGQILFLDLDTVILNSIDDLFLHKPEAKFIGLHEWFDDFLGSSTFRFEAGQFPFVLEEWDKSVKNRFTEEHIFDAATKETNLQYHDLNSFPPEVYRGDQEWITKALRDR
;
A
#
# COMPACT_ATOMS: atom_id res chain seq x y z
N MET A 1 -2.72 27.73 -14.97
CA MET A 1 -3.20 26.62 -15.78
C MET A 1 -3.01 25.39 -14.92
N HIS A 2 -4.07 24.83 -14.33
CA HIS A 2 -4.00 23.52 -13.68
C HIS A 2 -3.76 22.50 -14.80
N ASN A 3 -2.70 21.71 -14.68
CA ASN A 3 -2.42 20.61 -15.59
C ASN A 3 -3.52 19.56 -15.37
N VAL A 4 -4.13 19.10 -16.44
CA VAL A 4 -5.16 18.04 -16.40
C VAL A 4 -4.59 16.73 -15.83
N GLU A 5 -3.27 16.56 -15.87
CA GLU A 5 -2.55 15.40 -15.32
C GLU A 5 -2.53 15.40 -13.78
N ASP A 6 -2.53 16.58 -13.12
CA ASP A 6 -2.54 16.70 -11.66
C ASP A 6 -3.91 16.36 -11.02
N ASP A 7 -4.95 16.17 -11.81
CA ASP A 7 -6.32 15.93 -11.33
C ASP A 7 -6.76 14.46 -11.47
N MET A 8 -5.86 13.59 -11.94
CA MET A 8 -6.15 12.17 -12.12
C MET A 8 -6.27 11.46 -10.78
N LYS A 9 -7.38 10.78 -10.58
CA LYS A 9 -7.66 10.00 -9.38
C LYS A 9 -7.49 8.52 -9.68
N ASN A 10 -6.68 7.84 -8.87
CA ASN A 10 -6.44 6.42 -9.00
C ASN A 10 -6.83 5.72 -7.70
N VAL A 11 -7.66 4.69 -7.80
CA VAL A 11 -7.87 3.75 -6.70
C VAL A 11 -6.97 2.55 -6.95
N VAL A 12 -6.10 2.26 -6.01
CA VAL A 12 -5.10 1.20 -6.15
C VAL A 12 -5.27 0.17 -5.04
N CYS A 13 -5.27 -1.10 -5.40
CA CYS A 13 -5.16 -2.21 -4.46
C CYS A 13 -4.00 -3.13 -4.84
N ILE A 14 -3.57 -3.98 -3.92
CA ILE A 14 -2.51 -4.95 -4.15
C ILE A 14 -3.05 -6.35 -3.85
N LYS A 15 -3.00 -7.25 -4.84
CA LYS A 15 -3.20 -8.68 -4.66
C LYS A 15 -1.86 -9.37 -4.75
N TRP A 16 -1.39 -9.89 -3.61
CA TRP A 16 -0.12 -10.59 -3.49
C TRP A 16 -0.32 -11.95 -2.85
N GLY A 17 0.34 -12.99 -3.40
CA GLY A 17 0.26 -14.35 -2.90
C GLY A 17 -1.16 -14.94 -2.98
N GLU A 18 -1.42 -15.93 -2.15
CA GLU A 18 -2.65 -16.74 -2.20
C GLU A 18 -3.67 -16.40 -1.10
N LYS A 19 -3.33 -15.47 -0.18
CA LYS A 19 -4.21 -15.13 0.95
C LYS A 19 -5.58 -14.63 0.49
N TYR A 20 -5.60 -13.80 -0.54
CA TYR A 20 -6.81 -13.25 -1.13
C TYR A 20 -6.97 -13.72 -2.57
N SER A 21 -8.13 -14.29 -2.90
CA SER A 21 -8.46 -14.68 -4.26
C SER A 21 -8.79 -13.44 -5.12
N ALA A 22 -8.85 -13.65 -6.45
CA ALA A 22 -9.28 -12.61 -7.39
C ALA A 22 -10.67 -12.04 -7.07
N GLU A 23 -11.54 -12.82 -6.41
CA GLU A 23 -12.86 -12.39 -6.00
C GLU A 23 -12.83 -11.18 -5.06
N TYR A 24 -11.82 -11.05 -4.21
CA TYR A 24 -11.66 -9.86 -3.35
C TYR A 24 -11.41 -8.61 -4.18
N VAL A 25 -10.60 -8.70 -5.24
CA VAL A 25 -10.36 -7.60 -6.17
C VAL A 25 -11.67 -7.20 -6.89
N ASN A 26 -12.38 -8.19 -7.43
CA ASN A 26 -13.63 -7.98 -8.16
C ASN A 26 -14.71 -7.35 -7.26
N ARG A 27 -14.81 -7.80 -6.00
CA ARG A 27 -15.73 -7.23 -5.01
C ARG A 27 -15.35 -5.80 -4.63
N LEU A 28 -14.06 -5.53 -4.36
CA LEU A 28 -13.57 -4.19 -4.05
C LEU A 28 -13.87 -3.23 -5.21
N TYR A 29 -13.54 -3.64 -6.44
CA TYR A 29 -13.88 -2.87 -7.64
C TYR A 29 -15.37 -2.55 -7.68
N GLY A 30 -16.25 -3.56 -7.53
CA GLY A 30 -17.69 -3.36 -7.53
C GLY A 30 -18.18 -2.41 -6.44
N MET A 31 -17.56 -2.40 -5.25
CA MET A 31 -17.88 -1.44 -4.18
C MET A 31 -17.43 -0.03 -4.57
N VAL A 32 -16.22 0.12 -5.09
CA VAL A 32 -15.70 1.42 -5.56
C VAL A 32 -16.59 2.00 -6.64
N GLN A 33 -16.98 1.21 -7.66
CA GLN A 33 -17.86 1.68 -8.75
C GLN A 33 -19.23 2.16 -8.24
N ARG A 34 -19.73 1.64 -7.13
CA ARG A 34 -21.01 2.08 -6.56
C ARG A 34 -20.90 3.29 -5.63
N GLN A 35 -19.73 3.50 -5.02
CA GLN A 35 -19.57 4.43 -3.91
C GLN A 35 -18.58 5.58 -4.18
N LEU A 36 -17.94 5.60 -5.35
CA LEU A 36 -17.09 6.69 -5.82
C LEU A 36 -17.72 7.29 -7.07
N SER A 37 -18.21 8.53 -6.94
CA SER A 37 -18.87 9.24 -8.07
C SER A 37 -17.87 9.99 -8.95
N LEU A 38 -16.66 10.24 -8.46
CA LEU A 38 -15.62 10.97 -9.16
C LEU A 38 -15.02 10.13 -10.29
N PRO A 39 -14.69 10.73 -11.46
CA PRO A 39 -13.94 10.05 -12.49
C PRO A 39 -12.63 9.51 -11.92
N HIS A 40 -12.37 8.22 -12.11
CA HIS A 40 -11.19 7.55 -11.53
C HIS A 40 -10.75 6.37 -12.39
N ARG A 41 -9.48 5.99 -12.21
CA ARG A 41 -8.88 4.76 -12.69
C ARG A 41 -8.83 3.78 -11.53
N PHE A 42 -9.16 2.52 -11.74
CA PHE A 42 -9.00 1.47 -10.73
C PHE A 42 -7.91 0.49 -11.20
N VAL A 43 -6.88 0.31 -10.39
CA VAL A 43 -5.70 -0.50 -10.70
C VAL A 43 -5.45 -1.53 -9.61
N CYS A 44 -5.27 -2.77 -10.02
CA CYS A 44 -4.77 -3.84 -9.14
C CYS A 44 -3.32 -4.17 -9.47
N LEU A 45 -2.41 -3.94 -8.52
CA LEU A 45 -1.03 -4.43 -8.63
C LEU A 45 -1.00 -5.91 -8.23
N THR A 46 -0.54 -6.78 -9.12
CA THR A 46 -0.54 -8.23 -8.84
C THR A 46 0.50 -8.98 -9.67
N GLU A 47 1.00 -10.09 -9.15
CA GLU A 47 1.78 -11.06 -9.91
C GLU A 47 0.92 -12.06 -10.68
N ASP A 48 -0.38 -12.18 -10.31
CA ASP A 48 -1.30 -13.11 -10.95
C ASP A 48 -2.69 -12.48 -11.10
N SER A 49 -3.07 -12.20 -12.33
CA SER A 49 -4.37 -11.63 -12.70
C SER A 49 -5.45 -12.70 -12.99
N THR A 50 -5.15 -13.99 -12.81
CA THR A 50 -6.11 -15.06 -13.08
C THR A 50 -7.38 -14.88 -12.25
N GLY A 51 -8.55 -14.85 -12.91
CA GLY A 51 -9.85 -14.68 -12.27
C GLY A 51 -10.22 -13.24 -11.90
N ILE A 52 -9.36 -12.27 -12.15
CA ILE A 52 -9.72 -10.84 -12.05
C ILE A 52 -10.55 -10.47 -13.28
N ASP A 53 -11.65 -9.73 -13.08
CA ASP A 53 -12.54 -9.30 -14.14
C ASP A 53 -11.78 -8.44 -15.15
N SER A 54 -11.98 -8.71 -16.45
CA SER A 54 -11.22 -8.07 -17.54
C SER A 54 -11.41 -6.55 -17.67
N VAL A 55 -12.40 -5.99 -16.99
CA VAL A 55 -12.63 -4.54 -16.89
C VAL A 55 -11.67 -3.87 -15.90
N ILE A 56 -11.06 -4.64 -15.00
CA ILE A 56 -10.12 -4.16 -14.00
C ILE A 56 -8.73 -4.12 -14.60
N GLU A 57 -8.11 -2.97 -14.55
CA GLU A 57 -6.74 -2.82 -14.97
C GLU A 57 -5.80 -3.51 -13.98
N THR A 58 -4.93 -4.37 -14.51
CA THR A 58 -3.91 -5.06 -13.70
C THR A 58 -2.52 -4.67 -14.17
N LEU A 59 -1.66 -4.33 -13.20
CA LEU A 59 -0.24 -4.04 -13.45
C LEU A 59 0.64 -4.98 -12.61
N PRO A 60 1.81 -5.38 -13.10
CA PRO A 60 2.69 -6.28 -12.34
C PRO A 60 3.24 -5.63 -11.08
N LEU A 61 3.55 -6.44 -10.06
CA LEU A 61 4.36 -5.99 -8.94
C LEU A 61 5.78 -5.65 -9.42
N ILE A 62 6.27 -4.46 -9.06
CA ILE A 62 7.64 -4.04 -9.39
C ILE A 62 8.63 -4.63 -8.38
N ARG A 63 8.27 -4.59 -7.09
CA ARG A 63 9.09 -5.08 -5.97
C ARG A 63 8.61 -6.45 -5.51
N THR A 64 9.06 -7.48 -6.21
CA THR A 64 8.72 -8.89 -5.90
C THR A 64 9.48 -9.44 -4.68
N ASP A 65 10.49 -8.71 -4.21
CA ASP A 65 11.26 -9.00 -3.00
C ASP A 65 10.53 -8.59 -1.71
N LEU A 66 9.61 -7.62 -1.79
CA LEU A 66 8.76 -7.23 -0.65
C LEU A 66 7.69 -8.31 -0.39
N LYS A 67 7.51 -8.67 0.88
CA LYS A 67 6.59 -9.74 1.29
C LYS A 67 5.57 -9.23 2.29
N HIS A 68 4.46 -9.95 2.40
CA HIS A 68 3.38 -9.64 3.36
C HIS A 68 2.87 -8.19 3.20
N SER A 69 2.62 -7.52 4.29
CA SER A 69 2.14 -6.13 4.31
C SER A 69 3.13 -5.14 3.72
N TYR A 70 4.43 -5.46 3.72
CA TYR A 70 5.48 -4.60 3.15
C TYR A 70 5.40 -4.47 1.62
N THR A 71 4.62 -5.31 0.93
CA THR A 71 4.33 -5.12 -0.50
C THR A 71 3.73 -3.74 -0.80
N LYS A 72 3.07 -3.11 0.18
CA LYS A 72 2.54 -1.75 0.06
C LYS A 72 3.62 -0.68 -0.14
N LEU A 73 4.84 -0.93 0.31
CA LEU A 73 5.93 0.05 0.19
C LEU A 73 6.27 0.35 -1.28
N GLN A 74 5.98 -0.56 -2.21
CA GLN A 74 6.17 -0.29 -3.63
C GLN A 74 5.26 0.83 -4.18
N LEU A 75 4.17 1.19 -3.48
CA LEU A 75 3.32 2.32 -3.84
C LEU A 75 4.08 3.64 -3.86
N PHE A 76 5.17 3.72 -3.10
CA PHE A 76 6.02 4.91 -3.01
C PHE A 76 7.16 4.95 -4.04
N LEU A 77 7.15 4.04 -5.03
CA LEU A 77 8.08 4.12 -6.16
C LEU A 77 7.82 5.38 -6.99
N ASN A 78 8.89 5.92 -7.56
CA ASN A 78 8.83 7.01 -8.53
C ASN A 78 9.76 6.69 -9.72
N PRO A 79 9.18 6.31 -10.87
CA PRO A 79 7.75 6.17 -11.16
C PRO A 79 7.15 4.85 -10.60
N LEU A 80 5.84 4.87 -10.29
CA LEU A 80 5.03 3.68 -10.09
C LEU A 80 4.25 3.41 -11.38
N HIS A 81 4.82 2.63 -12.29
CA HIS A 81 4.29 2.47 -13.65
C HIS A 81 4.03 3.84 -14.30
N ASP A 82 2.86 4.00 -14.92
CA ASP A 82 2.34 5.24 -15.51
C ASP A 82 1.34 5.97 -14.61
N ILE A 83 1.26 5.59 -13.32
CA ILE A 83 0.31 6.17 -12.38
C ILE A 83 0.78 7.58 -11.99
N GLN A 84 -0.10 8.57 -12.22
CA GLN A 84 0.12 9.99 -11.92
C GLN A 84 -1.08 10.55 -11.17
N GLY A 85 -0.89 11.66 -10.45
CA GLY A 85 -1.93 12.32 -9.66
C GLY A 85 -2.19 11.61 -8.33
N GLN A 86 -3.42 11.73 -7.83
CA GLN A 86 -3.76 11.19 -6.52
C GLN A 86 -3.95 9.67 -6.55
N ILE A 87 -3.35 8.98 -5.60
CA ILE A 87 -3.53 7.56 -5.34
C ILE A 87 -4.33 7.39 -4.04
N LEU A 88 -5.48 6.76 -4.10
CA LEU A 88 -6.19 6.22 -2.95
C LEU A 88 -5.90 4.72 -2.87
N PHE A 89 -5.13 4.31 -1.88
CA PHE A 89 -4.89 2.90 -1.61
C PHE A 89 -6.01 2.32 -0.73
N LEU A 90 -6.47 1.13 -1.09
CA LEU A 90 -7.45 0.35 -0.33
C LEU A 90 -6.96 -1.09 -0.19
N ASP A 91 -6.94 -1.62 1.05
CA ASP A 91 -6.73 -3.05 1.28
C ASP A 91 -7.87 -3.87 0.67
N LEU A 92 -7.57 -5.10 0.24
CA LEU A 92 -8.55 -5.98 -0.44
C LEU A 92 -9.73 -6.39 0.45
N ASP A 93 -9.57 -6.40 1.76
CA ASP A 93 -10.60 -6.73 2.74
C ASP A 93 -11.36 -5.51 3.26
N THR A 94 -11.15 -4.34 2.65
CA THR A 94 -11.92 -3.13 2.93
C THR A 94 -13.38 -3.32 2.49
N VAL A 95 -14.33 -2.94 3.37
CA VAL A 95 -15.77 -2.94 3.09
C VAL A 95 -16.25 -1.50 2.98
N ILE A 96 -16.76 -1.13 1.80
CA ILE A 96 -17.26 0.23 1.51
C ILE A 96 -18.79 0.23 1.63
N LEU A 97 -19.31 0.96 2.62
CA LEU A 97 -20.75 1.01 2.91
C LEU A 97 -21.43 2.26 2.34
N ASN A 98 -20.71 3.38 2.26
CA ASN A 98 -21.23 4.68 1.81
C ASN A 98 -20.27 5.31 0.81
N SER A 99 -20.63 6.52 0.31
CA SER A 99 -19.75 7.29 -0.57
C SER A 99 -18.34 7.46 0.01
N ILE A 100 -17.35 7.28 -0.86
CA ILE A 100 -15.94 7.52 -0.54
C ILE A 100 -15.37 8.75 -1.28
N ASP A 101 -16.23 9.59 -1.85
CA ASP A 101 -15.80 10.82 -2.53
C ASP A 101 -14.96 11.72 -1.63
N ASP A 102 -15.31 11.78 -0.33
CA ASP A 102 -14.59 12.59 0.65
C ASP A 102 -13.14 12.11 0.87
N LEU A 103 -12.80 10.88 0.57
CA LEU A 103 -11.41 10.42 0.62
C LEU A 103 -10.52 11.17 -0.39
N PHE A 104 -11.11 11.68 -1.48
CA PHE A 104 -10.43 12.54 -2.44
C PHE A 104 -10.67 14.03 -2.19
N LEU A 105 -11.86 14.42 -1.73
CA LEU A 105 -12.27 15.81 -1.62
C LEU A 105 -11.84 16.48 -0.31
N HIS A 106 -11.64 15.70 0.76
CA HIS A 106 -11.17 16.24 2.03
C HIS A 106 -9.71 16.71 1.90
N LYS A 107 -9.45 17.99 2.13
CA LYS A 107 -8.12 18.61 2.02
C LYS A 107 -7.40 18.18 0.73
N PRO A 108 -7.93 18.54 -0.44
CA PRO A 108 -7.40 18.08 -1.73
C PRO A 108 -5.94 18.52 -1.96
N GLU A 109 -5.50 19.60 -1.31
CA GLU A 109 -4.13 20.12 -1.33
C GLU A 109 -3.15 19.30 -0.49
N ALA A 110 -3.64 18.45 0.41
CA ALA A 110 -2.78 17.63 1.25
C ALA A 110 -2.13 16.51 0.42
N LYS A 111 -0.81 16.46 0.45
CA LYS A 111 -0.03 15.48 -0.31
C LYS A 111 -0.14 14.07 0.24
N PHE A 112 -0.46 13.92 1.54
CA PHE A 112 -0.70 12.65 2.19
C PHE A 112 -1.86 12.78 3.19
N ILE A 113 -2.81 11.86 3.15
CA ILE A 113 -3.89 11.71 4.13
C ILE A 113 -4.05 10.22 4.43
N GLY A 114 -4.06 9.87 5.69
CA GLY A 114 -4.34 8.52 6.16
C GLY A 114 -5.26 8.53 7.36
N LEU A 115 -5.85 7.40 7.64
CA LEU A 115 -6.67 7.21 8.82
C LEU A 115 -5.76 7.04 10.04
N HIS A 116 -6.12 7.67 11.15
CA HIS A 116 -5.43 7.47 12.42
C HIS A 116 -6.01 6.24 13.11
N GLU A 117 -5.16 5.35 13.60
CA GLU A 117 -5.61 4.23 14.43
C GLU A 117 -6.10 4.76 15.78
N TRP A 118 -7.26 4.28 16.21
CA TRP A 118 -7.91 4.77 17.44
C TRP A 118 -7.24 4.28 18.74
N PHE A 119 -6.44 3.23 18.65
CA PHE A 119 -5.82 2.58 19.82
C PHE A 119 -4.29 2.71 19.85
N ASP A 120 -3.70 3.26 18.81
CA ASP A 120 -2.24 3.42 18.72
C ASP A 120 -1.90 4.70 17.96
N ASP A 121 -0.71 5.25 18.16
CA ASP A 121 -0.27 6.49 17.51
C ASP A 121 0.33 6.24 16.12
N PHE A 122 -0.29 5.33 15.38
CA PHE A 122 0.09 4.97 14.01
C PHE A 122 -0.98 5.34 12.99
N LEU A 123 -0.51 5.48 11.76
CA LEU A 123 -1.36 5.61 10.60
C LEU A 123 -1.97 4.25 10.26
N GLY A 124 -3.28 4.18 10.06
CA GLY A 124 -3.95 3.00 9.53
C GLY A 124 -3.56 2.78 8.08
N SER A 125 -2.76 1.75 7.79
CA SER A 125 -2.26 1.48 6.44
C SER A 125 -3.24 0.75 5.52
N SER A 126 -4.47 0.50 5.98
CA SER A 126 -5.52 -0.12 5.16
C SER A 126 -6.15 0.83 4.14
N THR A 127 -6.11 2.14 4.44
CA THR A 127 -6.69 3.19 3.61
C THR A 127 -5.90 4.48 3.78
N PHE A 128 -5.28 4.95 2.71
CA PHE A 128 -4.60 6.24 2.69
C PHE A 128 -4.58 6.80 1.27
N ARG A 129 -4.53 8.13 1.19
CA ARG A 129 -4.38 8.88 -0.06
C ARG A 129 -3.09 9.66 -0.07
N PHE A 130 -2.42 9.68 -1.21
CA PHE A 130 -1.21 10.47 -1.41
C PHE A 130 -1.02 10.85 -2.87
N GLU A 131 -0.11 11.78 -3.13
CA GLU A 131 0.27 12.20 -4.48
C GLU A 131 1.37 11.28 -5.02
N ALA A 132 1.17 10.72 -6.21
CA ALA A 132 2.12 9.82 -6.85
C ALA A 132 3.52 10.44 -6.95
N GLY A 133 4.53 9.66 -6.61
CA GLY A 133 5.93 10.07 -6.71
C GLY A 133 6.42 11.07 -5.67
N GLN A 134 5.58 11.51 -4.71
CA GLN A 134 5.99 12.52 -3.72
C GLN A 134 6.76 11.96 -2.52
N PHE A 135 6.68 10.65 -2.27
CA PHE A 135 7.23 10.03 -1.06
C PHE A 135 8.20 8.86 -1.35
N PRO A 136 9.11 8.95 -2.34
CA PRO A 136 10.01 7.83 -2.68
C PRO A 136 10.92 7.46 -1.52
N PHE A 137 11.23 8.39 -0.63
CA PHE A 137 12.06 8.17 0.54
C PHE A 137 11.51 7.10 1.49
N VAL A 138 10.19 6.86 1.51
CA VAL A 138 9.58 5.80 2.36
C VAL A 138 10.15 4.43 2.00
N LEU A 139 10.26 4.14 0.70
CA LEU A 139 10.86 2.88 0.22
C LEU A 139 12.39 2.93 0.24
N GLU A 140 12.99 4.06 -0.11
CA GLU A 140 14.46 4.21 -0.11
C GLU A 140 15.05 4.03 1.28
N GLU A 141 14.40 4.56 2.31
CA GLU A 141 14.83 4.39 3.71
C GLU A 141 14.61 2.96 4.19
N TRP A 142 13.53 2.31 3.76
CA TRP A 142 13.32 0.89 3.98
C TRP A 142 14.48 0.06 3.42
N ASP A 143 14.83 0.28 2.17
CA ASP A 143 15.94 -0.44 1.52
C ASP A 143 17.27 -0.24 2.25
N LYS A 144 17.54 0.98 2.70
CA LYS A 144 18.74 1.28 3.51
C LYS A 144 18.67 0.57 4.86
N SER A 145 17.50 0.56 5.52
CA SER A 145 17.33 -0.08 6.82
C SER A 145 17.52 -1.59 6.75
N VAL A 146 16.99 -2.23 5.71
CA VAL A 146 17.14 -3.67 5.48
C VAL A 146 18.61 -4.02 5.22
N LYS A 147 19.29 -3.28 4.34
CA LYS A 147 20.72 -3.48 4.06
C LYS A 147 21.61 -3.34 5.29
N ASN A 148 21.26 -2.41 6.19
CA ASN A 148 22.04 -2.17 7.41
C ASN A 148 21.77 -3.19 8.53
N ARG A 149 20.59 -3.86 8.51
CA ARG A 149 20.19 -4.80 9.56
C ARG A 149 20.62 -6.23 9.31
N PHE A 150 20.73 -6.61 8.04
CA PHE A 150 21.02 -7.98 7.66
C PHE A 150 22.39 -8.04 7.01
N THR A 151 23.39 -8.52 7.75
CA THR A 151 24.52 -9.18 7.12
C THR A 151 23.98 -10.40 6.37
N GLU A 152 24.65 -10.86 5.32
CA GLU A 152 24.20 -12.00 4.49
C GLU A 152 23.80 -13.23 5.34
N GLU A 153 24.44 -13.44 6.46
CA GLU A 153 24.18 -14.49 7.44
C GLU A 153 22.81 -14.38 8.12
N HIS A 154 22.39 -13.15 8.46
CA HIS A 154 21.07 -12.89 9.07
C HIS A 154 19.92 -13.00 8.06
N ILE A 155 20.17 -12.67 6.78
CA ILE A 155 19.17 -12.83 5.70
C ILE A 155 18.86 -14.31 5.49
N PHE A 156 19.88 -15.18 5.55
CA PHE A 156 19.69 -16.62 5.38
C PHE A 156 18.90 -17.22 6.57
N ASP A 157 19.19 -16.81 7.79
CA ASP A 157 18.47 -17.26 9.00
C ASP A 157 17.02 -16.74 9.05
N ALA A 158 16.76 -15.54 8.57
CA ALA A 158 15.41 -15.01 8.45
C ALA A 158 14.59 -15.75 7.39
N ALA A 159 15.18 -16.08 6.24
CA ALA A 159 14.52 -16.82 5.17
C ALA A 159 14.19 -18.28 5.59
N THR A 160 15.01 -18.90 6.41
CA THR A 160 14.76 -20.26 6.93
C THR A 160 13.77 -20.29 8.11
N LYS A 161 13.59 -19.17 8.81
CA LYS A 161 12.60 -19.01 9.90
C LYS A 161 11.24 -18.51 9.42
N GLU A 162 11.08 -18.14 8.15
CA GLU A 162 9.85 -17.57 7.59
C GLU A 162 8.58 -18.41 7.77
N THR A 163 8.70 -19.70 7.98
CA THR A 163 7.54 -20.57 8.24
C THR A 163 6.99 -20.48 9.67
N ASN A 164 7.71 -19.84 10.60
CA ASN A 164 7.33 -19.77 12.02
C ASN A 164 7.18 -18.34 12.59
N LEU A 165 7.36 -17.30 11.80
CA LEU A 165 7.10 -15.91 12.20
C LEU A 165 5.59 -15.58 12.13
N GLN A 166 4.77 -16.48 12.62
CA GLN A 166 3.41 -16.14 13.02
C GLN A 166 3.48 -15.43 14.36
N TYR A 167 3.40 -14.11 14.36
CA TYR A 167 2.82 -13.19 15.36
C TYR A 167 2.89 -13.54 16.87
N HIS A 168 3.77 -14.41 17.36
CA HIS A 168 3.62 -14.97 18.70
C HIS A 168 4.63 -14.55 19.75
N ASP A 169 5.67 -13.77 19.42
CA ASP A 169 6.51 -13.20 20.47
C ASP A 169 7.05 -11.82 20.11
N LEU A 170 6.23 -10.82 20.38
CA LEU A 170 6.60 -9.40 20.24
C LEU A 170 7.73 -8.98 21.19
N ASN A 171 8.07 -9.79 22.20
CA ASN A 171 9.12 -9.52 23.17
C ASN A 171 10.50 -10.03 22.72
N SER A 172 10.55 -10.88 21.68
CA SER A 172 11.81 -11.43 21.15
C SER A 172 12.40 -10.63 19.99
N PHE A 173 11.70 -9.60 19.49
CA PHE A 173 12.23 -8.71 18.46
C PHE A 173 13.08 -7.60 19.10
N PRO A 174 14.25 -7.29 18.51
CA PRO A 174 14.99 -6.10 18.93
C PRO A 174 14.07 -4.86 18.80
N PRO A 175 14.22 -3.86 19.68
CA PRO A 175 13.33 -2.68 19.72
C PRO A 175 13.29 -1.86 18.42
N GLU A 176 14.09 -2.22 17.45
CA GLU A 176 14.24 -1.57 16.15
C GLU A 176 13.48 -2.29 15.00
N VAL A 177 12.76 -3.39 15.30
CA VAL A 177 11.99 -4.12 14.27
C VAL A 177 10.57 -3.60 14.24
N TYR A 178 10.17 -3.04 13.09
CA TYR A 178 8.80 -2.56 12.88
C TYR A 178 7.83 -3.73 12.76
N ARG A 179 6.67 -3.59 13.41
CA ARG A 179 5.62 -4.62 13.46
C ARG A 179 4.85 -4.77 12.15
N GLY A 180 5.13 -3.91 11.16
CA GLY A 180 4.48 -3.95 9.85
C GLY A 180 4.74 -2.68 9.05
N ASP A 181 4.18 -2.64 7.86
CA ASP A 181 4.22 -1.49 6.96
C ASP A 181 3.65 -0.21 7.59
N GLN A 182 2.60 -0.34 8.39
CA GLN A 182 1.91 0.74 9.09
C GLN A 182 2.85 1.55 9.99
N GLU A 183 3.60 0.86 10.83
CA GLU A 183 4.55 1.50 11.75
C GLU A 183 5.70 2.14 10.97
N TRP A 184 6.20 1.46 9.93
CA TRP A 184 7.25 1.97 9.07
C TRP A 184 6.82 3.24 8.32
N ILE A 185 5.66 3.21 7.64
CA ILE A 185 5.14 4.36 6.88
C ILE A 185 4.94 5.55 7.83
N THR A 186 4.35 5.31 9.01
CA THR A 186 4.14 6.36 10.02
C THR A 186 5.45 7.03 10.41
N LYS A 187 6.47 6.24 10.73
CA LYS A 187 7.79 6.78 11.11
C LYS A 187 8.42 7.56 9.98
N ALA A 188 8.49 6.98 8.79
CA ALA A 188 9.12 7.61 7.64
C ALA A 188 8.49 8.97 7.30
N LEU A 189 7.16 9.09 7.46
CA LEU A 189 6.44 10.35 7.23
C LEU A 189 6.63 11.37 8.37
N ARG A 190 6.84 10.94 9.62
CA ARG A 190 7.05 11.84 10.76
C ARG A 190 8.46 12.42 10.83
N ASP A 191 9.44 11.67 10.37
CA ASP A 191 10.85 12.08 10.43
C ASP A 191 11.22 13.14 9.36
N ARG A 192 10.22 13.65 8.59
CA ARG A 192 10.35 14.66 7.53
C ARG A 192 9.44 15.85 7.74
#